data_5d2f98ed75151f953e4298c19d70b74f
#
_entry.id   5d2f98ed75151f953e4298c19d70b74f
#
_cell.length_a   1.000
_cell.length_b   1.000
_cell.length_c   1.000
_cell.angle_alpha   90.00
_cell.angle_beta   90.00
_cell.angle_gamma   90.00
#
_symmetry.space_group_name_H-M   'P 1'
#
loop_
_entity.id
_entity.type
_entity.pdbx_description
1 polymer ?
#
loop_
_entity_poly.entity_id
_entity_poly.type
_entity_poly.pdbx_seq_one_letter_code
_entity_poly.pdbx_strand_id
1 'polypeptide(L)'
;MFKEFVEERIEGDGATLFVRRAGPAGAPPLVLLHGYPQTSAMWHGVAPILARSYQIICPDLRGYGRSDKPVSNASHEPYSKRAMANDIVAVMRRLGHERFLVGAHDRGARVAHRMGLDHPDCVAAMTLLDIAPTREMYANTSVEFARAYWHWFFLIQPHPLPEQMIGADAQEFWKLKCFNQAKGKNPFVPEALTEYLSAFADPLTIHASCEDSVSYTHLRAHETRHD
;
A
#
# COMPACT_ATOMS: atom_id res chain seq x y z
N MET A 1 8.00 -8.20 -16.52
CA MET A 1 7.63 -8.66 -15.15
C MET A 1 6.44 -9.60 -15.29
N PHE A 2 5.85 -10.22 -14.41
CA PHE A 2 4.55 -10.94 -14.34
C PHE A 2 4.02 -11.64 -15.63
N LYS A 3 4.90 -12.32 -16.40
CA LYS A 3 4.54 -12.89 -17.74
C LYS A 3 3.38 -13.91 -17.70
N GLU A 4 3.19 -14.59 -16.57
CA GLU A 4 2.18 -15.64 -16.39
C GLU A 4 1.02 -15.18 -15.46
N PHE A 5 0.99 -13.91 -15.10
CA PHE A 5 -0.04 -13.37 -14.24
C PHE A 5 -1.21 -12.84 -15.08
N VAL A 6 -2.41 -13.17 -14.65
CA VAL A 6 -3.64 -12.52 -15.12
C VAL A 6 -3.74 -11.16 -14.45
N GLU A 7 -4.04 -10.13 -15.25
CA GLU A 7 -4.33 -8.78 -14.77
C GLU A 7 -5.83 -8.51 -14.91
N GLU A 8 -6.45 -8.09 -13.84
CA GLU A 8 -7.89 -7.80 -13.82
C GLU A 8 -8.24 -6.68 -12.83
N ARG A 9 -9.44 -6.18 -12.92
CA ARG A 9 -9.97 -5.21 -11.98
C ARG A 9 -11.08 -5.87 -11.19
N ILE A 10 -10.95 -5.86 -9.85
CA ILE A 10 -11.90 -6.52 -8.94
C ILE A 10 -12.46 -5.48 -7.99
N GLU A 11 -13.78 -5.44 -7.86
CA GLU A 11 -14.48 -4.54 -6.96
C GLU A 11 -14.15 -4.88 -5.50
N GLY A 12 -13.70 -3.88 -4.73
CA GLY A 12 -13.46 -3.93 -3.30
C GLY A 12 -14.67 -3.47 -2.49
N ASP A 13 -14.42 -2.87 -1.33
CA ASP A 13 -15.41 -2.24 -0.45
C ASP A 13 -15.32 -0.71 -0.55
N GLY A 14 -15.68 -0.17 -1.72
CA GLY A 14 -15.64 1.27 -2.02
C GLY A 14 -14.57 1.72 -3.00
N ALA A 15 -13.75 0.79 -3.51
CA ALA A 15 -12.83 1.03 -4.63
C ALA A 15 -12.66 -0.25 -5.44
N THR A 16 -12.53 -0.12 -6.77
CA THR A 16 -12.13 -1.23 -7.64
C THR A 16 -10.63 -1.31 -7.68
N LEU A 17 -10.06 -2.46 -7.30
CA LEU A 17 -8.63 -2.66 -7.27
C LEU A 17 -8.14 -3.32 -8.56
N PHE A 18 -7.01 -2.84 -9.06
CA PHE A 18 -6.22 -3.56 -10.04
C PHE A 18 -5.46 -4.70 -9.33
N VAL A 19 -5.52 -5.89 -9.90
CA VAL A 19 -4.99 -7.11 -9.29
C VAL A 19 -4.19 -7.91 -10.30
N ARG A 20 -2.99 -8.36 -9.91
CA ARG A 20 -2.21 -9.37 -10.60
C ARG A 20 -2.34 -10.69 -9.86
N ARG A 21 -2.71 -11.76 -10.55
CA ARG A 21 -2.82 -13.07 -9.90
C ARG A 21 -2.26 -14.21 -10.74
N ALA A 22 -1.68 -15.19 -10.06
CA ALA A 22 -1.20 -16.44 -10.65
C ALA A 22 -1.14 -17.55 -9.60
N GLY A 23 -0.87 -18.77 -10.04
CA GLY A 23 -0.65 -19.94 -9.19
C GLY A 23 -1.69 -21.03 -9.40
N PRO A 24 -1.42 -22.25 -8.88
CA PRO A 24 -2.25 -23.41 -9.14
C PRO A 24 -3.61 -23.29 -8.43
N ALA A 25 -4.67 -23.69 -9.11
CA ALA A 25 -5.99 -23.80 -8.50
C ALA A 25 -5.94 -24.74 -7.28
N GLY A 26 -6.59 -24.35 -6.18
CA GLY A 26 -6.62 -25.11 -4.93
C GLY A 26 -5.38 -24.95 -4.03
N ALA A 27 -4.32 -24.28 -4.48
CA ALA A 27 -3.21 -23.93 -3.60
C ALA A 27 -3.63 -22.87 -2.56
N PRO A 28 -2.95 -22.76 -1.40
CA PRO A 28 -3.27 -21.75 -0.40
C PRO A 28 -3.21 -20.33 -0.97
N PRO A 29 -4.24 -19.49 -0.75
CA PRO A 29 -4.24 -18.11 -1.24
C PRO A 29 -3.31 -17.23 -0.39
N LEU A 30 -2.50 -16.41 -1.07
CA LEU A 30 -1.57 -15.46 -0.48
C LEU A 30 -1.71 -14.10 -1.15
N VAL A 31 -2.18 -13.10 -0.40
CA VAL A 31 -2.21 -11.71 -0.87
C VAL A 31 -0.91 -11.00 -0.51
N LEU A 32 -0.34 -10.24 -1.46
CA LEU A 32 0.90 -9.49 -1.31
C LEU A 32 0.62 -7.98 -1.44
N LEU A 33 0.75 -7.24 -0.33
CA LEU A 33 0.43 -5.81 -0.25
C LEU A 33 1.69 -4.96 -0.31
N HIS A 34 1.71 -4.01 -1.25
CA HIS A 34 2.82 -3.09 -1.46
C HIS A 34 2.79 -1.89 -0.50
N GLY A 35 3.85 -1.08 -0.52
CA GLY A 35 3.98 0.16 0.24
C GLY A 35 4.14 1.41 -0.62
N TYR A 36 4.36 2.53 0.05
CA TYR A 36 4.56 3.84 -0.55
C TYR A 36 6.02 4.03 -1.03
N PRO A 37 6.27 4.63 -2.17
CA PRO A 37 5.34 5.09 -3.21
C PRO A 37 5.30 4.14 -4.41
N GLN A 38 5.13 2.87 -4.16
CA GLN A 38 5.19 1.80 -5.14
C GLN A 38 3.81 1.29 -5.55
N THR A 39 3.78 0.23 -6.36
CA THR A 39 2.60 -0.53 -6.80
C THR A 39 2.84 -2.01 -6.55
N SER A 40 1.89 -2.86 -6.91
CA SER A 40 2.07 -4.33 -6.90
C SER A 40 3.30 -4.81 -7.66
N ALA A 41 3.85 -3.97 -8.55
CA ALA A 41 5.08 -4.27 -9.28
C ALA A 41 6.28 -4.56 -8.37
N MET A 42 6.29 -4.11 -7.12
CA MET A 42 7.38 -4.42 -6.18
C MET A 42 7.57 -5.93 -5.96
N TRP A 43 6.51 -6.69 -6.15
CA TRP A 43 6.53 -8.14 -5.94
C TRP A 43 7.03 -8.95 -7.15
N HIS A 44 7.45 -8.28 -8.25
CA HIS A 44 7.84 -8.93 -9.52
C HIS A 44 8.94 -10.00 -9.39
N GLY A 45 9.85 -9.85 -8.43
CA GLY A 45 10.92 -10.82 -8.19
C GLY A 45 10.52 -11.99 -7.29
N VAL A 46 9.52 -11.79 -6.43
CA VAL A 46 9.10 -12.78 -5.41
C VAL A 46 7.83 -13.50 -5.82
N ALA A 47 6.84 -12.79 -6.34
CA ALA A 47 5.53 -13.36 -6.67
C ALA A 47 5.60 -14.54 -7.66
N PRO A 48 6.41 -14.50 -8.74
CA PRO A 48 6.53 -15.66 -9.65
C PRO A 48 7.13 -16.91 -9.01
N ILE A 49 7.98 -16.73 -7.99
CA ILE A 49 8.58 -17.85 -7.25
C ILE A 49 7.51 -18.48 -6.36
N LEU A 50 6.78 -17.66 -5.62
CA LEU A 50 5.72 -18.09 -4.70
C LEU A 50 4.52 -18.68 -5.45
N ALA A 51 4.23 -18.21 -6.66
CA ALA A 51 3.15 -18.74 -7.51
C ALA A 51 3.31 -20.21 -7.90
N ARG A 52 4.46 -20.81 -7.64
CA ARG A 52 4.66 -22.28 -7.80
C ARG A 52 3.91 -23.09 -6.75
N SER A 53 3.63 -22.48 -5.58
CA SER A 53 3.07 -23.19 -4.41
C SER A 53 1.83 -22.50 -3.82
N TYR A 54 1.54 -21.25 -4.22
CA TYR A 54 0.45 -20.46 -3.71
C TYR A 54 -0.39 -19.86 -4.83
N GLN A 55 -1.66 -19.63 -4.57
CA GLN A 55 -2.44 -18.68 -5.37
C GLN A 55 -2.05 -17.26 -4.92
N ILE A 56 -1.28 -16.57 -5.75
CA ILE A 56 -0.77 -15.24 -5.47
C ILE A 56 -1.75 -14.18 -5.96
N ILE A 57 -2.05 -13.22 -5.11
CA ILE A 57 -2.88 -12.06 -5.40
C ILE A 57 -2.07 -10.81 -5.03
N CYS A 58 -1.71 -9.99 -6.02
CA CYS A 58 -0.96 -8.74 -5.85
C CYS A 58 -1.82 -7.56 -6.27
N PRO A 59 -2.62 -6.97 -5.38
CA PRO A 59 -3.39 -5.77 -5.70
C PRO A 59 -2.50 -4.52 -5.68
N ASP A 60 -2.84 -3.53 -6.50
CA ASP A 60 -2.53 -2.15 -6.18
C ASP A 60 -3.54 -1.69 -5.12
N LEU A 61 -3.07 -1.10 -4.02
CA LEU A 61 -3.95 -0.55 -2.99
C LEU A 61 -4.79 0.60 -3.55
N ARG A 62 -5.98 0.87 -2.97
CA ARG A 62 -6.75 2.06 -3.35
C ARG A 62 -5.86 3.31 -3.26
N GLY A 63 -6.00 4.20 -4.22
CA GLY A 63 -5.17 5.39 -4.31
C GLY A 63 -3.85 5.20 -5.03
N TYR A 64 -3.44 3.97 -5.32
CA TYR A 64 -2.15 3.65 -5.95
C TYR A 64 -2.33 2.95 -7.29
N GLY A 65 -1.30 3.09 -8.14
CA GLY A 65 -1.19 2.37 -9.39
C GLY A 65 -2.41 2.51 -10.29
N ARG A 66 -2.93 1.37 -10.72
CA ARG A 66 -4.11 1.26 -11.59
C ARG A 66 -5.44 1.05 -10.84
N SER A 67 -5.40 1.06 -9.50
CA SER A 67 -6.61 1.02 -8.67
C SER A 67 -7.34 2.35 -8.63
N ASP A 68 -8.61 2.32 -8.23
CA ASP A 68 -9.42 3.53 -8.06
C ASP A 68 -8.84 4.46 -7.00
N LYS A 69 -9.13 5.74 -7.19
CA LYS A 69 -8.74 6.84 -6.32
C LYS A 69 -10.00 7.58 -5.89
N PRO A 70 -10.77 7.02 -4.92
CA PRO A 70 -12.02 7.62 -4.50
C PRO A 70 -11.82 9.02 -3.95
N VAL A 71 -12.84 9.85 -4.08
CA VAL A 71 -12.83 11.20 -3.49
C VAL A 71 -12.76 11.08 -1.96
N SER A 72 -11.86 11.84 -1.36
CA SER A 72 -11.75 11.92 0.09
C SER A 72 -12.79 12.87 0.69
N ASN A 73 -12.86 12.89 2.01
CA ASN A 73 -13.74 13.76 2.78
C ASN A 73 -12.98 14.35 3.98
N ALA A 74 -13.63 15.23 4.74
CA ALA A 74 -12.99 15.91 5.87
C ALA A 74 -12.52 14.97 7.00
N SER A 75 -13.02 13.74 7.04
CA SER A 75 -12.56 12.73 8.01
C SER A 75 -11.38 11.89 7.49
N HIS A 76 -11.03 11.99 6.21
CA HIS A 76 -10.02 11.17 5.53
C HIS A 76 -10.29 9.66 5.59
N GLU A 77 -11.49 9.27 6.04
CA GLU A 77 -11.89 7.87 6.24
C GLU A 77 -11.74 7.01 4.96
N PRO A 78 -12.07 7.52 3.74
CA PRO A 78 -11.91 6.73 2.51
C PRO A 78 -10.49 6.19 2.28
N TYR A 79 -9.48 6.80 2.88
CA TYR A 79 -8.08 6.36 2.79
C TYR A 79 -7.55 5.74 4.09
N SER A 80 -8.43 5.42 5.03
CA SER A 80 -8.06 4.75 6.28
C SER A 80 -7.54 3.33 6.01
N LYS A 81 -6.69 2.84 6.91
CA LYS A 81 -6.21 1.45 6.83
C LYS A 81 -7.34 0.44 6.95
N ARG A 82 -8.44 0.82 7.64
CA ARG A 82 -9.67 0.02 7.72
C ARG A 82 -10.35 -0.08 6.35
N ALA A 83 -10.57 1.05 5.68
CA ALA A 83 -11.17 1.06 4.36
C ALA A 83 -10.34 0.25 3.34
N MET A 84 -9.00 0.40 3.38
CA MET A 84 -8.10 -0.40 2.56
C MET A 84 -8.15 -1.90 2.90
N ALA A 85 -8.22 -2.25 4.19
CA ALA A 85 -8.34 -3.64 4.63
C ALA A 85 -9.65 -4.28 4.16
N ASN A 86 -10.75 -3.53 4.25
CA ASN A 86 -12.06 -3.97 3.75
C ASN A 86 -12.03 -4.25 2.24
N ASP A 87 -11.36 -3.41 1.44
CA ASP A 87 -11.17 -3.70 0.01
C ASP A 87 -10.49 -5.05 -0.22
N ILE A 88 -9.40 -5.30 0.49
CA ILE A 88 -8.65 -6.55 0.34
C ILE A 88 -9.51 -7.75 0.72
N VAL A 89 -10.23 -7.69 1.83
CA VAL A 89 -11.14 -8.76 2.24
C VAL A 89 -12.25 -8.98 1.20
N ALA A 90 -12.84 -7.90 0.66
CA ALA A 90 -13.86 -7.99 -0.38
C ALA A 90 -13.31 -8.63 -1.67
N VAL A 91 -12.13 -8.20 -2.13
CA VAL A 91 -11.46 -8.79 -3.30
C VAL A 91 -11.18 -10.27 -3.07
N MET A 92 -10.63 -10.66 -1.91
CA MET A 92 -10.33 -12.06 -1.62
C MET A 92 -11.60 -12.92 -1.59
N ARG A 93 -12.70 -12.43 -1.00
CA ARG A 93 -14.00 -13.12 -1.02
C ARG A 93 -14.57 -13.27 -2.42
N ARG A 94 -14.47 -12.25 -3.28
CA ARG A 94 -14.90 -12.36 -4.69
C ARG A 94 -14.10 -13.39 -5.47
N LEU A 95 -12.85 -13.63 -5.08
CA LEU A 95 -12.01 -14.70 -5.62
C LEU A 95 -12.30 -16.09 -4.99
N GLY A 96 -13.25 -16.18 -4.05
CA GLY A 96 -13.62 -17.42 -3.38
C GLY A 96 -12.74 -17.78 -2.17
N HIS A 97 -12.00 -16.82 -1.62
CA HIS A 97 -11.07 -17.03 -0.52
C HIS A 97 -11.58 -16.37 0.76
N GLU A 98 -12.24 -17.13 1.62
CA GLU A 98 -12.72 -16.68 2.94
C GLU A 98 -11.56 -16.54 3.95
N ARG A 99 -10.52 -17.36 3.80
CA ARG A 99 -9.34 -17.33 4.66
C ARG A 99 -8.07 -17.43 3.84
N PHE A 100 -7.10 -16.54 4.13
CA PHE A 100 -5.90 -16.39 3.30
C PHE A 100 -4.67 -15.96 4.11
N LEU A 101 -3.50 -16.15 3.51
CA LEU A 101 -2.21 -15.68 3.99
C LEU A 101 -1.96 -14.24 3.51
N VAL A 102 -1.20 -13.48 4.29
CA VAL A 102 -0.85 -12.09 3.97
C VAL A 102 0.65 -11.89 4.04
N GLY A 103 1.27 -11.43 2.95
CA GLY A 103 2.62 -10.85 2.92
C GLY A 103 2.51 -9.36 2.64
N ALA A 104 3.11 -8.50 3.47
CA ALA A 104 2.87 -7.07 3.33
C ALA A 104 4.11 -6.24 3.72
N HIS A 105 4.31 -5.14 3.02
CA HIS A 105 5.44 -4.23 3.23
C HIS A 105 4.94 -2.80 3.45
N ASP A 106 5.62 -2.05 4.34
CA ASP A 106 5.41 -0.62 4.61
C ASP A 106 3.93 -0.28 4.85
N ARG A 107 3.26 0.54 4.02
CA ARG A 107 1.84 0.89 4.16
C ARG A 107 0.92 -0.31 4.00
N GLY A 108 1.26 -1.25 3.13
CA GLY A 108 0.54 -2.51 3.02
C GLY A 108 0.61 -3.33 4.31
N ALA A 109 1.73 -3.29 5.03
CA ALA A 109 1.86 -3.96 6.32
C ALA A 109 0.97 -3.33 7.40
N ARG A 110 0.70 -2.02 7.32
CA ARG A 110 -0.28 -1.35 8.20
C ARG A 110 -1.71 -1.74 7.87
N VAL A 111 -2.01 -1.89 6.58
CA VAL A 111 -3.31 -2.43 6.12
C VAL A 111 -3.48 -3.86 6.62
N ALA A 112 -2.46 -4.70 6.49
CA ALA A 112 -2.46 -6.08 7.00
C ALA A 112 -2.65 -6.15 8.52
N HIS A 113 -1.96 -5.30 9.28
CA HIS A 113 -2.13 -5.21 10.72
C HIS A 113 -3.57 -4.83 11.09
N ARG A 114 -4.15 -3.82 10.42
CA ARG A 114 -5.54 -3.42 10.63
C ARG A 114 -6.51 -4.54 10.25
N MET A 115 -6.25 -5.23 9.13
CA MET A 115 -7.04 -6.38 8.69
C MET A 115 -7.05 -7.50 9.73
N GLY A 116 -5.90 -7.80 10.35
CA GLY A 116 -5.83 -8.81 11.41
C GLY A 116 -6.63 -8.46 12.66
N LEU A 117 -6.82 -7.15 12.95
CA LEU A 117 -7.65 -6.69 14.06
C LEU A 117 -9.16 -6.73 13.74
N ASP A 118 -9.53 -6.28 12.54
CA ASP A 118 -10.95 -6.15 12.16
C ASP A 118 -11.54 -7.44 11.56
N HIS A 119 -10.70 -8.28 10.95
CA HIS A 119 -11.10 -9.51 10.25
C HIS A 119 -10.22 -10.71 10.64
N PRO A 120 -10.09 -11.03 11.94
CA PRO A 120 -9.18 -12.09 12.42
C PRO A 120 -9.49 -13.46 11.79
N ASP A 121 -10.75 -13.74 11.48
CA ASP A 121 -11.17 -15.02 10.91
C ASP A 121 -10.71 -15.18 9.44
N CYS A 122 -10.48 -14.08 8.73
CA CYS A 122 -10.02 -14.10 7.33
C CYS A 122 -8.51 -14.30 7.23
N VAL A 123 -7.74 -13.91 8.25
CA VAL A 123 -6.26 -13.93 8.21
C VAL A 123 -5.74 -15.24 8.80
N ALA A 124 -5.23 -16.14 7.95
CA ALA A 124 -4.65 -17.41 8.39
C ALA A 124 -3.27 -17.21 9.06
N ALA A 125 -2.43 -16.37 8.48
CA ALA A 125 -1.16 -15.91 9.02
C ALA A 125 -0.71 -14.66 8.26
N MET A 126 0.18 -13.84 8.86
CA MET A 126 0.73 -12.68 8.18
C MET A 126 2.23 -12.55 8.39
N THR A 127 2.92 -12.04 7.36
CA THR A 127 4.32 -11.61 7.40
C THR A 127 4.37 -10.12 7.10
N LEU A 128 4.87 -9.34 8.05
CA LEU A 128 4.99 -7.89 7.96
C LEU A 128 6.47 -7.52 7.77
N LEU A 129 6.77 -6.82 6.68
CA LEU A 129 8.12 -6.45 6.29
C LEU A 129 8.35 -4.96 6.49
N ASP A 130 9.48 -4.64 7.14
CA ASP A 130 10.00 -3.27 7.33
C ASP A 130 8.95 -2.31 7.90
N ILE A 131 8.32 -2.69 9.02
CA ILE A 131 7.29 -1.90 9.69
C ILE A 131 7.34 -2.08 11.20
N ALA A 132 7.09 -0.98 11.91
CA ALA A 132 6.75 -0.98 13.33
C ALA A 132 5.38 -0.29 13.54
N PRO A 133 4.70 -0.52 14.66
CA PRO A 133 3.44 0.14 14.95
C PRO A 133 3.59 1.66 14.87
N THR A 134 2.75 2.32 14.08
CA THR A 134 2.91 3.75 13.78
C THR A 134 2.77 4.61 15.03
N ARG A 135 1.92 4.20 15.99
CA ARG A 135 1.78 4.88 17.27
C ARG A 135 3.12 4.98 17.98
N GLU A 136 3.86 3.88 18.05
CA GLU A 136 5.16 3.82 18.72
C GLU A 136 6.20 4.66 17.98
N MET A 137 6.18 4.65 16.65
CA MET A 137 7.10 5.45 15.84
C MET A 137 6.89 6.95 16.04
N TYR A 138 5.64 7.44 16.03
CA TYR A 138 5.36 8.86 16.29
C TYR A 138 5.62 9.25 17.76
N ALA A 139 5.33 8.36 18.72
CA ALA A 139 5.54 8.65 20.14
C ALA A 139 7.03 8.77 20.50
N ASN A 140 7.90 8.07 19.74
CA ASN A 140 9.35 8.06 19.94
C ASN A 140 10.09 8.88 18.86
N THR A 141 9.48 9.94 18.34
CA THR A 141 10.11 10.78 17.31
C THR A 141 11.34 11.48 17.86
N SER A 142 12.48 11.24 17.21
CA SER A 142 13.75 11.95 17.43
C SER A 142 14.12 12.78 16.19
N VAL A 143 15.17 13.59 16.30
CA VAL A 143 15.71 14.35 15.15
C VAL A 143 16.21 13.40 14.06
N GLU A 144 16.85 12.29 14.45
CA GLU A 144 17.32 11.25 13.54
C GLU A 144 16.15 10.59 12.82
N PHE A 145 15.07 10.25 13.55
CA PHE A 145 13.87 9.70 12.96
C PHE A 145 13.22 10.69 11.99
N ALA A 146 13.07 11.94 12.39
CA ALA A 146 12.47 12.99 11.54
C ALA A 146 13.27 13.21 10.25
N ARG A 147 14.62 13.11 10.29
CA ARG A 147 15.48 13.18 9.11
C ARG A 147 15.34 11.96 8.20
N ALA A 148 15.33 10.76 8.77
CA ALA A 148 15.23 9.51 8.00
C ALA A 148 13.83 9.33 7.38
N TYR A 149 12.79 9.69 8.13
CA TYR A 149 11.37 9.54 7.74
C TYR A 149 10.68 10.89 7.50
N TRP A 150 11.42 11.89 7.01
CA TRP A 150 10.95 13.25 6.76
C TRP A 150 9.61 13.32 5.99
N HIS A 151 9.41 12.39 5.03
CA HIS A 151 8.21 12.31 4.22
C HIS A 151 6.94 11.98 5.02
N TRP A 152 7.05 11.37 6.21
CA TRP A 152 5.91 11.16 7.09
C TRP A 152 5.34 12.48 7.61
N PHE A 153 6.22 13.43 7.92
CA PHE A 153 5.84 14.75 8.42
C PHE A 153 5.46 15.70 7.30
N PHE A 154 6.02 15.48 6.12
CA PHE A 154 5.72 16.27 4.93
C PHE A 154 4.35 15.92 4.34
N LEU A 155 4.04 14.64 4.17
CA LEU A 155 2.79 14.18 3.54
C LEU A 155 1.54 14.45 4.37
N ILE A 156 1.67 14.73 5.67
CA ILE A 156 0.55 15.10 6.55
C ILE A 156 0.35 16.61 6.68
N GLN A 157 1.08 17.42 5.91
CA GLN A 157 0.86 18.86 5.90
C GLN A 157 -0.48 19.17 5.23
N PRO A 158 -1.13 20.33 5.59
CA PRO A 158 -2.41 20.69 5.03
C PRO A 158 -2.40 20.76 3.50
N HIS A 159 -3.45 20.19 2.88
CA HIS A 159 -3.72 20.39 1.46
C HIS A 159 -3.77 21.90 1.13
N PRO A 160 -3.19 22.36 0.01
CA PRO A 160 -2.58 21.59 -1.09
C PRO A 160 -1.04 21.57 -1.06
N LEU A 161 -0.41 21.86 0.09
CA LEU A 161 1.05 22.06 0.14
C LEU A 161 1.86 20.86 -0.37
N PRO A 162 1.68 19.62 0.16
CA PRO A 162 2.48 18.49 -0.31
C PRO A 162 2.16 18.13 -1.76
N GLU A 163 0.91 18.20 -2.18
CA GLU A 163 0.50 17.88 -3.54
C GLU A 163 1.12 18.84 -4.56
N GLN A 164 1.15 20.14 -4.28
CA GLN A 164 1.76 21.13 -5.17
C GLN A 164 3.28 20.95 -5.26
N MET A 165 3.93 20.70 -4.14
CA MET A 165 5.38 20.49 -4.12
C MET A 165 5.79 19.21 -4.85
N ILE A 166 5.06 18.12 -4.65
CA ILE A 166 5.30 16.84 -5.34
C ILE A 166 4.96 16.99 -6.82
N GLY A 167 3.81 17.60 -7.14
CA GLY A 167 3.31 17.76 -8.50
C GLY A 167 4.18 18.65 -9.38
N ALA A 168 5.04 19.51 -8.80
CA ALA A 168 5.99 20.32 -9.55
C ALA A 168 6.98 19.46 -10.37
N ASP A 169 7.45 18.34 -9.82
CA ASP A 169 8.18 17.28 -10.53
C ASP A 169 8.01 15.95 -9.78
N ALA A 170 6.91 15.29 -10.03
CA ALA A 170 6.53 14.06 -9.32
C ALA A 170 7.54 12.91 -9.54
N GLN A 171 8.12 12.81 -10.73
CA GLN A 171 9.07 11.76 -11.04
C GLN A 171 10.42 11.99 -10.36
N GLU A 172 10.89 13.23 -10.33
CA GLU A 172 12.13 13.55 -9.63
C GLU A 172 11.96 13.43 -8.11
N PHE A 173 10.85 13.90 -7.56
CA PHE A 173 10.51 13.68 -6.15
C PHE A 173 10.57 12.18 -5.79
N TRP A 174 9.94 11.33 -6.61
CA TRP A 174 9.93 9.89 -6.40
C TRP A 174 11.36 9.31 -6.41
N LYS A 175 12.18 9.69 -7.39
CA LYS A 175 13.57 9.24 -7.51
C LYS A 175 14.40 9.68 -6.30
N LEU A 176 14.35 10.97 -5.96
CA LEU A 176 15.09 11.51 -4.81
C LEU A 176 14.73 10.80 -3.51
N LYS A 177 13.43 10.55 -3.29
CA LYS A 177 12.99 9.80 -2.11
C LYS A 177 13.55 8.37 -2.09
N CYS A 178 13.37 7.62 -3.18
CA CYS A 178 13.69 6.19 -3.20
C CYS A 178 15.18 5.91 -3.39
N PHE A 179 15.89 6.71 -4.20
CA PHE A 179 17.32 6.52 -4.43
C PHE A 179 18.16 6.97 -3.25
N ASN A 180 17.74 7.99 -2.50
CA ASN A 180 18.43 8.38 -1.26
C ASN A 180 18.40 7.25 -0.24
N GLN A 181 17.28 6.54 -0.09
CA GLN A 181 17.19 5.34 0.76
C GLN A 181 18.12 4.23 0.27
N ALA A 182 18.34 4.11 -1.04
CA ALA A 182 19.29 3.18 -1.66
C ALA A 182 20.72 3.74 -1.79
N LYS A 183 21.08 4.77 -1.00
CA LYS A 183 22.41 5.43 -1.02
C LYS A 183 22.78 5.97 -2.42
N GLY A 184 21.81 6.56 -3.11
CA GLY A 184 21.97 7.15 -4.45
C GLY A 184 22.07 6.14 -5.61
N LYS A 185 21.89 4.83 -5.36
CA LYS A 185 21.86 3.80 -6.39
C LYS A 185 20.42 3.56 -6.84
N ASN A 186 20.25 3.21 -8.12
CA ASN A 186 18.97 2.70 -8.61
C ASN A 186 18.86 1.20 -8.29
N PRO A 187 18.02 0.79 -7.32
CA PRO A 187 17.84 -0.62 -6.99
C PRO A 187 16.77 -1.32 -7.84
N PHE A 188 16.09 -0.57 -8.72
CA PHE A 188 14.91 -1.05 -9.43
C PHE A 188 15.26 -1.55 -10.83
N VAL A 189 14.59 -2.62 -11.27
CA VAL A 189 14.62 -3.02 -12.67
C VAL A 189 13.89 -1.97 -13.52
N PRO A 190 14.31 -1.74 -14.79
CA PRO A 190 13.77 -0.66 -15.61
C PRO A 190 12.24 -0.69 -15.76
N GLU A 191 11.66 -1.87 -15.94
CA GLU A 191 10.22 -2.04 -16.12
C GLU A 191 9.41 -1.66 -14.86
N ALA A 192 9.92 -2.03 -13.66
CA ALA A 192 9.29 -1.65 -12.40
C ALA A 192 9.39 -0.15 -12.15
N LEU A 193 10.57 0.43 -12.40
CA LEU A 193 10.78 1.87 -12.28
C LEU A 193 9.84 2.66 -13.19
N THR A 194 9.71 2.25 -14.46
CA THR A 194 8.79 2.88 -15.40
C THR A 194 7.35 2.85 -14.89
N GLU A 195 6.90 1.72 -14.35
CA GLU A 195 5.56 1.58 -13.78
C GLU A 195 5.37 2.51 -12.58
N TYR A 196 6.31 2.56 -11.65
CA TYR A 196 6.22 3.43 -10.47
C TYR A 196 6.17 4.91 -10.85
N LEU A 197 7.06 5.36 -11.73
CA LEU A 197 7.10 6.76 -12.15
C LEU A 197 5.86 7.17 -12.91
N SER A 198 5.34 6.29 -13.79
CA SER A 198 4.09 6.54 -14.52
C SER A 198 2.89 6.63 -13.58
N ALA A 199 2.78 5.69 -12.62
CA ALA A 199 1.68 5.68 -11.67
C ALA A 199 1.72 6.89 -10.72
N PHE A 200 2.90 7.30 -10.28
CA PHE A 200 3.06 8.40 -9.34
C PHE A 200 2.97 9.79 -10.00
N ALA A 201 3.08 9.87 -11.33
CA ALA A 201 2.87 11.11 -12.07
C ALA A 201 1.39 11.55 -12.13
N ASP A 202 0.45 10.66 -11.79
CA ASP A 202 -0.97 10.98 -11.70
C ASP A 202 -1.26 11.85 -10.47
N PRO A 203 -1.78 13.10 -10.65
CA PRO A 203 -2.12 13.99 -9.54
C PRO A 203 -3.09 13.36 -8.51
N LEU A 204 -3.98 12.47 -8.96
CA LEU A 204 -4.88 11.75 -8.06
C LEU A 204 -4.12 10.74 -7.18
N THR A 205 -3.06 10.10 -7.70
CA THR A 205 -2.19 9.24 -6.90
C THR A 205 -1.41 10.04 -5.87
N ILE A 206 -0.92 11.22 -6.24
CA ILE A 206 -0.22 12.11 -5.30
C ILE A 206 -1.17 12.49 -4.17
N HIS A 207 -2.36 13.00 -4.48
CA HIS A 207 -3.37 13.35 -3.48
C HIS A 207 -3.76 12.16 -2.61
N ALA A 208 -4.09 11.01 -3.20
CA ALA A 208 -4.42 9.79 -2.46
C ALA A 208 -3.32 9.35 -1.50
N SER A 209 -2.05 9.54 -1.87
CA SER A 209 -0.91 9.22 -1.00
C SER A 209 -0.77 10.16 0.20
N CYS A 210 -1.17 11.42 0.04
CA CYS A 210 -1.28 12.39 1.15
C CYS A 210 -2.45 12.02 2.06
N GLU A 211 -3.62 11.76 1.51
CA GLU A 211 -4.82 11.33 2.23
C GLU A 211 -4.58 10.06 3.06
N ASP A 212 -3.91 9.05 2.47
CA ASP A 212 -3.48 7.84 3.17
C ASP A 212 -2.56 8.14 4.36
N SER A 213 -1.73 9.19 4.26
CA SER A 213 -0.87 9.64 5.36
C SER A 213 -1.65 10.38 6.45
N VAL A 214 -2.55 11.29 6.06
CA VAL A 214 -3.36 12.09 6.98
C VAL A 214 -4.37 11.24 7.73
N SER A 215 -5.06 10.31 7.04
CA SER A 215 -6.08 9.44 7.64
C SER A 215 -5.57 8.71 8.87
N TYR A 216 -4.30 8.36 8.87
CA TYR A 216 -3.67 7.67 9.99
C TYR A 216 -3.45 8.58 11.21
N THR A 217 -3.08 9.84 11.01
CA THR A 217 -2.87 10.79 12.11
C THR A 217 -4.18 11.29 12.67
N HIS A 218 -5.21 11.42 11.83
CA HIS A 218 -6.52 11.94 12.21
C HIS A 218 -7.36 10.93 13.00
N LEU A 219 -7.37 9.66 12.58
CA LEU A 219 -8.12 8.57 13.23
C LEU A 219 -7.50 8.12 14.57
N ARG A 220 -6.29 8.56 14.91
CA ARG A 220 -5.66 8.32 16.22
C ARG A 220 -6.54 8.75 17.40
N ALA A 221 -7.37 9.77 17.25
CA ALA A 221 -8.27 10.24 18.29
C ALA A 221 -9.45 9.28 18.56
N HIS A 222 -9.74 8.36 17.62
CA HIS A 222 -10.87 7.44 17.69
C HIS A 222 -10.49 5.97 17.87
N GLU A 223 -9.25 5.58 17.56
CA GLU A 223 -8.79 4.19 17.68
C GLU A 223 -8.27 3.82 19.09
N THR A 224 -8.15 4.77 20.00
CA THR A 224 -7.70 4.55 21.39
C THR A 224 -8.84 4.25 22.38
N ARG A 225 -10.06 4.09 21.91
CA ARG A 225 -11.20 3.68 22.75
C ARG A 225 -11.59 2.22 22.43
N HIS A 226 -10.81 1.30 22.95
CA HIS A 226 -11.28 -0.01 23.39
C HIS A 226 -10.81 -0.15 24.83
N ASP A 227 -11.62 0.40 25.74
CA ASP A 227 -11.74 -0.06 27.12
C ASP A 227 -12.63 -1.28 27.15
#